data_85ed23c836c8b6386b28493dd12e21f8
#
_entry.id   85ed23c836c8b6386b28493dd12e21f8
#
_cell.length_a   1.000
_cell.length_b   1.000
_cell.length_c   1.000
_cell.angle_alpha   90.00
_cell.angle_beta   90.00
_cell.angle_gamma   90.00
#
_symmetry.space_group_name_H-M   'P 1'
#
loop_
_entity.id
_entity.type
_entity.pdbx_description
1 polymer ?
#
loop_
_entity_poly.entity_id
_entity_poly.type
_entity_poly.pdbx_seq_one_letter_code
_entity_poly.pdbx_strand_id
1 'polypeptide(L)'
;MAPELALQAYERRVAAQSGELVSYSASTLIHVELPDTSQYGDYELQRHYAAPRTLEFKPVRFTGDGFVKSNVITRLLQSEVDHVQKDDTSLTAITAANYKFSYKGTLQTPNRLMHVYQVKPRKRRMGLFKGHIYLDAYTGALVRVEGRAIRSPSLFIKQIEFNQDYADVGAFTFPVHIRSEVSTRIVGRAIVDIYQSDYQPVASTTQTAQTPKI
;
A
#
# COMPACT_ATOMS: atom_id res chain seq x y z
N MET A 1 -15.20 -15.15 11.93
CA MET A 1 -16.09 -14.20 12.66
C MET A 1 -17.16 -13.65 11.74
N ALA A 2 -18.18 -12.95 12.29
CA ALA A 2 -19.17 -12.25 11.44
C ALA A 2 -18.50 -11.12 10.63
N PRO A 3 -19.02 -10.78 9.45
CA PRO A 3 -18.42 -9.74 8.60
C PRO A 3 -18.24 -8.40 9.32
N GLU A 4 -19.23 -7.96 10.08
CA GLU A 4 -19.19 -6.69 10.81
C GLU A 4 -18.05 -6.67 11.85
N LEU A 5 -17.82 -7.79 12.53
CA LEU A 5 -16.73 -7.95 13.49
C LEU A 5 -15.37 -7.96 12.81
N ALA A 6 -15.25 -8.56 11.61
CA ALA A 6 -14.02 -8.54 10.83
C ALA A 6 -13.66 -7.11 10.38
N LEU A 7 -14.66 -6.33 9.94
CA LEU A 7 -14.43 -4.92 9.58
C LEU A 7 -14.03 -4.08 10.80
N GLN A 8 -14.68 -4.27 11.95
CA GLN A 8 -14.29 -3.61 13.20
C GLN A 8 -12.88 -3.99 13.66
N ALA A 9 -12.50 -5.28 13.52
CA ALA A 9 -11.15 -5.74 13.85
C ALA A 9 -10.12 -5.09 12.92
N TYR A 10 -10.41 -5.01 11.63
CA TYR A 10 -9.59 -4.30 10.66
C TYR A 10 -9.40 -2.81 11.05
N GLU A 11 -10.47 -2.09 11.33
CA GLU A 11 -10.39 -0.67 11.71
C GLU A 11 -9.56 -0.45 12.98
N ARG A 12 -9.69 -1.33 13.98
CA ARG A 12 -8.84 -1.30 15.18
C ARG A 12 -7.36 -1.52 14.86
N ARG A 13 -7.04 -2.48 13.97
CA ARG A 13 -5.66 -2.74 13.53
C ARG A 13 -5.06 -1.54 12.82
N VAL A 14 -5.82 -0.88 11.93
CA VAL A 14 -5.38 0.34 11.23
C VAL A 14 -5.11 1.47 12.22
N ALA A 15 -5.99 1.67 13.19
CA ALA A 15 -5.83 2.71 14.22
C ALA A 15 -4.60 2.43 15.10
N ALA A 16 -4.41 1.17 15.55
CA ALA A 16 -3.25 0.76 16.33
C ALA A 16 -1.95 0.97 15.55
N GLN A 17 -1.89 0.49 14.30
CA GLN A 17 -0.71 0.68 13.46
C GLN A 17 -0.35 2.15 13.27
N SER A 18 -1.35 3.01 13.03
CA SER A 18 -1.13 4.45 12.87
C SER A 18 -0.58 5.13 14.13
N GLY A 19 -0.94 4.63 15.32
CA GLY A 19 -0.47 5.18 16.60
C GLY A 19 0.84 4.59 17.13
N GLU A 20 1.11 3.33 16.78
CA GLU A 20 2.20 2.55 17.39
C GLU A 20 3.42 2.39 16.49
N LEU A 21 3.28 2.42 15.17
CA LEU A 21 4.39 2.26 14.24
C LEU A 21 5.25 3.51 14.20
N VAL A 22 6.47 3.41 14.73
CA VAL A 22 7.45 4.52 14.73
C VAL A 22 8.25 4.55 13.45
N SER A 23 8.77 3.40 13.02
CA SER A 23 9.55 3.29 11.78
C SER A 23 9.56 1.86 11.26
N TYR A 24 9.98 1.68 10.03
CA TYR A 24 10.35 0.37 9.50
C TYR A 24 11.40 0.50 8.40
N SER A 25 12.17 -0.57 8.19
CA SER A 25 12.94 -0.80 6.97
C SER A 25 12.40 -2.00 6.21
N ALA A 26 12.64 -2.04 4.90
CA ALA A 26 12.27 -3.16 4.04
C ALA A 26 13.15 -3.22 2.80
N SER A 27 13.38 -4.44 2.30
CA SER A 27 13.94 -4.68 0.97
C SER A 27 12.84 -4.48 -0.08
N THR A 28 13.14 -3.79 -1.16
CA THR A 28 12.18 -3.52 -2.24
C THR A 28 12.79 -3.82 -3.59
N LEU A 29 12.08 -4.59 -4.42
CA LEU A 29 12.35 -4.79 -5.84
C LEU A 29 11.20 -4.17 -6.64
N ILE A 30 11.53 -3.27 -7.55
CA ILE A 30 10.60 -2.67 -8.51
C ILE A 30 10.93 -3.22 -9.88
N HIS A 31 9.98 -3.93 -10.49
CA HIS A 31 10.02 -4.38 -11.86
C HIS A 31 9.05 -3.56 -12.70
N VAL A 32 9.51 -3.01 -13.81
CA VAL A 32 8.70 -2.21 -14.74
C VAL A 32 8.85 -2.75 -16.15
N GLU A 33 7.73 -2.95 -16.82
CA GLU A 33 7.66 -3.27 -18.24
C GLU A 33 6.89 -2.18 -18.99
N LEU A 34 7.40 -1.80 -20.16
CA LEU A 34 6.73 -0.98 -21.16
C LEU A 34 6.51 -1.84 -22.42
N PRO A 35 5.40 -2.62 -22.50
CA PRO A 35 5.21 -3.60 -23.58
C PRO A 35 5.22 -2.97 -24.98
N ASP A 36 4.68 -1.76 -25.13
CA ASP A 36 4.56 -1.09 -26.41
C ASP A 36 5.91 -0.66 -27.01
N THR A 37 6.95 -0.54 -26.18
CA THR A 37 8.33 -0.18 -26.59
C THR A 37 9.34 -1.28 -26.29
N SER A 38 8.90 -2.43 -25.76
CA SER A 38 9.75 -3.56 -25.35
C SER A 38 10.90 -3.17 -24.40
N GLN A 39 10.65 -2.16 -23.54
CA GLN A 39 11.58 -1.68 -22.53
C GLN A 39 11.24 -2.23 -21.16
N TYR A 40 12.25 -2.43 -20.31
CA TYR A 40 12.05 -2.89 -18.94
C TYR A 40 13.10 -2.31 -17.99
N GLY A 41 12.85 -2.44 -16.68
CA GLY A 41 13.82 -2.10 -15.66
C GLY A 41 13.52 -2.78 -14.35
N ASP A 42 14.57 -3.27 -13.70
CA ASP A 42 14.59 -3.83 -12.36
C ASP A 42 15.38 -2.93 -11.42
N TYR A 43 14.78 -2.52 -10.32
CA TYR A 43 15.43 -1.66 -9.35
C TYR A 43 15.31 -2.23 -7.93
N GLU A 44 16.44 -2.66 -7.38
CA GLU A 44 16.56 -3.10 -6.00
C GLU A 44 16.97 -1.91 -5.12
N LEU A 45 16.28 -1.74 -4.00
CA LEU A 45 16.56 -0.67 -3.04
C LEU A 45 16.18 -1.08 -1.61
N GLN A 46 16.74 -0.39 -0.64
CA GLN A 46 16.28 -0.41 0.74
C GLN A 46 15.36 0.76 0.98
N ARG A 47 14.20 0.47 1.55
CA ARG A 47 13.19 1.43 1.96
C ARG A 47 13.30 1.69 3.45
N HIS A 48 13.29 2.94 3.85
CA HIS A 48 13.22 3.35 5.25
C HIS A 48 12.10 4.36 5.45
N TYR A 49 11.19 4.04 6.35
CA TYR A 49 10.12 4.94 6.78
C TYR A 49 10.31 5.29 8.25
N ALA A 50 10.09 6.57 8.60
CA ALA A 50 9.97 7.01 9.98
C ALA A 50 8.80 8.00 10.11
N ALA A 51 7.92 7.71 11.07
CA ALA A 51 6.78 8.56 11.37
C ALA A 51 7.25 9.95 11.84
N PRO A 52 6.51 11.01 11.54
CA PRO A 52 5.26 10.97 10.79
C PRO A 52 5.42 11.15 9.27
N ARG A 53 6.59 11.58 8.76
CA ARG A 53 6.71 12.09 7.39
C ARG A 53 8.03 11.81 6.69
N THR A 54 8.81 10.87 7.15
CA THR A 54 10.08 10.52 6.51
C THR A 54 9.92 9.25 5.69
N LEU A 55 10.29 9.30 4.42
CA LEU A 55 10.44 8.14 3.55
C LEU A 55 11.70 8.34 2.72
N GLU A 56 12.61 7.38 2.82
CA GLU A 56 13.90 7.40 2.14
C GLU A 56 14.11 6.07 1.39
N PHE A 57 14.81 6.16 0.26
CA PHE A 57 15.20 5.02 -0.55
C PHE A 57 16.72 5.01 -0.75
N LYS A 58 17.35 3.91 -0.37
CA LYS A 58 18.79 3.68 -0.61
C LYS A 58 18.93 2.72 -1.80
N PRO A 59 19.45 3.18 -2.94
CA PRO A 59 19.69 2.34 -4.10
C PRO A 59 20.65 1.18 -3.77
N VAL A 60 20.35 -0.01 -4.31
CA VAL A 60 21.22 -1.19 -4.25
C VAL A 60 21.70 -1.54 -5.63
N ARG A 61 20.81 -1.83 -6.58
CA ARG A 61 21.16 -2.22 -7.94
C ARG A 61 20.05 -1.82 -8.92
N PHE A 62 20.46 -1.46 -10.13
CA PHE A 62 19.54 -1.25 -11.27
C PHE A 62 20.02 -2.07 -12.47
N THR A 63 19.06 -2.68 -13.20
CA THR A 63 19.27 -3.39 -14.45
C THR A 63 18.18 -3.01 -15.43
N GLY A 64 18.49 -2.83 -16.70
CA GLY A 64 17.52 -2.49 -17.75
C GLY A 64 17.71 -1.10 -18.36
N ASP A 65 16.63 -0.55 -18.89
CA ASP A 65 16.63 0.67 -19.69
C ASP A 65 16.72 1.95 -18.85
N GLY A 66 17.66 2.82 -19.15
CA GLY A 66 17.81 4.12 -18.48
C GLY A 66 16.57 5.02 -18.58
N PHE A 67 15.81 4.90 -19.68
CA PHE A 67 14.55 5.60 -19.83
C PHE A 67 13.52 5.16 -18.79
N VAL A 68 13.37 3.84 -18.58
CA VAL A 68 12.47 3.26 -17.56
C VAL A 68 12.87 3.72 -16.17
N LYS A 69 14.18 3.69 -15.85
CA LYS A 69 14.71 4.20 -14.58
C LYS A 69 14.29 5.64 -14.34
N SER A 70 14.58 6.53 -15.29
CA SER A 70 14.42 7.99 -15.09
C SER A 70 12.97 8.44 -15.18
N ASN A 71 12.19 7.88 -16.11
CA ASN A 71 10.87 8.38 -16.45
C ASN A 71 9.72 7.63 -15.75
N VAL A 72 9.98 6.43 -15.25
CA VAL A 72 8.97 5.64 -14.54
C VAL A 72 9.36 5.46 -13.08
N ILE A 73 10.46 4.74 -12.81
CA ILE A 73 10.80 4.33 -11.44
C ILE A 73 11.15 5.53 -10.56
N THR A 74 12.02 6.43 -11.01
CA THR A 74 12.40 7.61 -10.22
C THR A 74 11.21 8.52 -9.93
N ARG A 75 10.30 8.68 -10.90
CA ARG A 75 9.08 9.48 -10.68
C ARG A 75 8.10 8.81 -9.73
N LEU A 76 7.98 7.47 -9.78
CA LEU A 76 7.19 6.71 -8.83
C LEU A 76 7.71 6.91 -7.40
N LEU A 77 9.01 6.70 -7.18
CA LEU A 77 9.64 6.87 -5.87
C LEU A 77 9.51 8.32 -5.35
N GLN A 78 9.72 9.31 -6.22
CA GLN A 78 9.52 10.71 -5.85
C GLN A 78 8.08 11.01 -5.46
N SER A 79 7.11 10.45 -6.19
CA SER A 79 5.69 10.61 -5.87
C SER A 79 5.34 10.01 -4.50
N GLU A 80 5.94 8.88 -4.14
CA GLU A 80 5.75 8.28 -2.80
C GLU A 80 6.35 9.14 -1.69
N VAL A 81 7.56 9.66 -1.89
CA VAL A 81 8.21 10.58 -0.95
C VAL A 81 7.36 11.84 -0.76
N ASP A 82 6.92 12.43 -1.86
CA ASP A 82 6.07 13.63 -1.84
C ASP A 82 4.75 13.39 -1.08
N HIS A 83 4.13 12.22 -1.30
CA HIS A 83 2.90 11.84 -0.61
C HIS A 83 3.12 11.70 0.91
N VAL A 84 4.17 11.03 1.34
CA VAL A 84 4.48 10.87 2.77
C VAL A 84 4.85 12.20 3.42
N GLN A 85 5.60 13.06 2.74
CA GLN A 85 6.05 14.33 3.30
C GLN A 85 4.99 15.41 3.34
N LYS A 86 4.14 15.50 2.31
CA LYS A 86 3.21 16.62 2.10
C LYS A 86 1.79 16.31 2.50
N ASP A 87 1.36 15.05 2.37
CA ASP A 87 -0.02 14.67 2.60
C ASP A 87 -0.22 14.13 4.02
N ASP A 88 -1.42 14.35 4.54
CA ASP A 88 -1.89 13.65 5.71
C ASP A 88 -2.36 12.25 5.28
N THR A 89 -1.61 11.22 5.66
CA THR A 89 -1.89 9.82 5.31
C THR A 89 -3.26 9.35 5.83
N SER A 90 -3.80 9.99 6.87
CA SER A 90 -5.15 9.70 7.37
C SER A 90 -6.23 9.98 6.32
N LEU A 91 -5.96 10.91 5.38
CA LEU A 91 -6.90 11.33 4.34
C LEU A 91 -7.03 10.32 3.19
N THR A 92 -6.12 9.35 3.10
CA THR A 92 -6.12 8.28 2.09
C THR A 92 -6.29 6.89 2.69
N ALA A 93 -6.20 6.77 4.03
CA ALA A 93 -6.38 5.52 4.74
C ALA A 93 -7.74 4.86 4.42
N ILE A 94 -7.75 3.53 4.30
CA ILE A 94 -8.95 2.75 3.98
C ILE A 94 -9.79 2.59 5.25
N THR A 95 -10.47 3.65 5.66
CA THR A 95 -11.30 3.71 6.87
C THR A 95 -12.70 4.24 6.55
N ALA A 96 -13.63 4.08 7.49
CA ALA A 96 -14.99 4.61 7.36
C ALA A 96 -15.04 6.14 7.18
N ALA A 97 -14.01 6.88 7.60
CA ALA A 97 -13.89 8.32 7.36
C ALA A 97 -13.75 8.66 5.86
N ASN A 98 -13.03 7.84 5.10
CA ASN A 98 -12.73 8.07 3.69
C ASN A 98 -13.60 7.27 2.74
N TYR A 99 -14.12 6.11 3.18
CA TYR A 99 -14.83 5.16 2.30
C TYR A 99 -16.21 4.75 2.84
N LYS A 100 -17.08 4.37 1.92
CA LYS A 100 -18.27 3.57 2.21
C LYS A 100 -17.93 2.11 1.93
N PHE A 101 -18.18 1.24 2.91
CA PHE A 101 -17.99 -0.21 2.79
C PHE A 101 -19.32 -0.88 2.50
N SER A 102 -19.31 -1.85 1.60
CA SER A 102 -20.47 -2.70 1.27
C SER A 102 -20.03 -4.15 1.20
N TYR A 103 -20.51 -4.98 2.11
CA TYR A 103 -20.22 -6.40 2.11
C TYR A 103 -20.70 -7.09 0.84
N LYS A 104 -19.88 -7.98 0.28
CA LYS A 104 -20.15 -8.69 -0.99
C LYS A 104 -20.16 -10.19 -0.86
N GLY A 105 -19.80 -10.73 0.28
CA GLY A 105 -19.74 -12.17 0.52
C GLY A 105 -18.38 -12.62 1.00
N THR A 106 -18.15 -13.92 0.93
CA THR A 106 -16.88 -14.55 1.28
C THR A 106 -16.18 -15.09 0.03
N LEU A 107 -14.85 -15.10 0.08
CA LEU A 107 -13.99 -15.80 -0.87
C LEU A 107 -13.16 -16.83 -0.12
N GLN A 108 -13.32 -18.10 -0.53
CA GLN A 108 -12.52 -19.20 0.00
C GLN A 108 -11.41 -19.54 -0.98
N THR A 109 -10.18 -19.56 -0.48
CA THR A 109 -9.02 -20.13 -1.16
C THR A 109 -8.58 -21.40 -0.43
N PRO A 110 -7.68 -22.23 -0.98
CA PRO A 110 -7.20 -23.43 -0.28
C PRO A 110 -6.67 -23.17 1.14
N ASN A 111 -6.09 -21.98 1.36
CA ASN A 111 -5.38 -21.66 2.60
C ASN A 111 -6.06 -20.56 3.44
N ARG A 112 -7.15 -19.95 2.95
CA ARG A 112 -7.72 -18.78 3.65
C ARG A 112 -9.19 -18.54 3.28
N LEU A 113 -9.99 -18.21 4.29
CA LEU A 113 -11.33 -17.67 4.13
C LEU A 113 -11.28 -16.15 4.33
N MET A 114 -11.85 -15.40 3.41
CA MET A 114 -11.83 -13.92 3.43
C MET A 114 -13.22 -13.35 3.27
N HIS A 115 -13.50 -12.26 3.99
CA HIS A 115 -14.65 -11.40 3.74
C HIS A 115 -14.30 -10.36 2.68
N VAL A 116 -15.19 -10.17 1.70
CA VAL A 116 -15.01 -9.23 0.60
C VAL A 116 -15.90 -8.02 0.80
N TYR A 117 -15.30 -6.83 0.79
CA TYR A 117 -16.02 -5.56 0.86
C TYR A 117 -15.72 -4.71 -0.36
N GLN A 118 -16.76 -4.24 -1.03
CA GLN A 118 -16.62 -3.16 -1.99
C GLN A 118 -16.39 -1.85 -1.24
N VAL A 119 -15.39 -1.09 -1.68
CA VAL A 119 -15.08 0.23 -1.15
C VAL A 119 -15.31 1.30 -2.20
N LYS A 120 -16.01 2.36 -1.79
CA LYS A 120 -16.27 3.54 -2.62
C LYS A 120 -15.88 4.78 -1.81
N PRO A 121 -14.98 5.64 -2.30
CA PRO A 121 -14.57 6.82 -1.56
C PRO A 121 -15.71 7.82 -1.41
N ARG A 122 -15.72 8.50 -0.27
CA ARG A 122 -16.69 9.55 0.06
C ARG A 122 -16.38 10.87 -0.64
N LYS A 123 -15.12 11.09 -1.05
CA LYS A 123 -14.64 12.32 -1.72
C LYS A 123 -13.80 11.94 -2.93
N ARG A 124 -13.70 12.84 -3.89
CA ARG A 124 -12.81 12.69 -5.05
C ARG A 124 -11.46 13.33 -4.72
N ARG A 125 -10.53 12.53 -4.20
CA ARG A 125 -9.17 12.96 -3.83
C ARG A 125 -8.15 12.06 -4.51
N MET A 126 -6.95 12.59 -4.77
CA MET A 126 -5.78 11.80 -5.17
C MET A 126 -5.44 10.80 -4.06
N GLY A 127 -4.94 9.61 -4.42
CA GLY A 127 -4.66 8.52 -3.47
C GLY A 127 -5.88 7.68 -3.08
N LEU A 128 -7.11 8.12 -3.40
CA LEU A 128 -8.32 7.31 -3.18
C LEU A 128 -8.64 6.47 -4.44
N PHE A 129 -9.24 5.31 -4.20
CA PHE A 129 -9.62 4.36 -5.25
C PHE A 129 -11.05 3.84 -5.03
N LYS A 130 -11.59 3.21 -6.04
CA LYS A 130 -12.80 2.40 -5.94
C LYS A 130 -12.46 0.95 -6.28
N GLY A 131 -12.94 -0.02 -5.50
CA GLY A 131 -12.59 -1.44 -5.71
C GLY A 131 -13.06 -2.32 -4.58
N HIS A 132 -12.25 -3.30 -4.21
CA HIS A 132 -12.53 -4.24 -3.14
C HIS A 132 -11.37 -4.34 -2.16
N ILE A 133 -11.70 -4.65 -0.91
CA ILE A 133 -10.74 -5.12 0.09
C ILE A 133 -11.14 -6.50 0.55
N TYR A 134 -10.15 -7.30 0.90
CA TYR A 134 -10.27 -8.67 1.34
C TYR A 134 -9.70 -8.77 2.76
N LEU A 135 -10.56 -9.07 3.71
CA LEU A 135 -10.20 -9.22 5.12
C LEU A 135 -10.21 -10.68 5.52
N ASP A 136 -9.20 -11.14 6.22
CA ASP A 136 -9.17 -12.47 6.80
C ASP A 136 -10.38 -12.67 7.72
N ALA A 137 -11.13 -13.75 7.52
CA ALA A 137 -12.40 -13.98 8.20
C ALA A 137 -12.24 -14.34 9.69
N TYR A 138 -11.03 -14.64 10.14
CA TYR A 138 -10.73 -15.02 11.54
C TYR A 138 -10.08 -13.89 12.33
N THR A 139 -9.23 -13.08 11.67
CA THR A 139 -8.42 -12.06 12.34
C THR A 139 -8.81 -10.63 11.99
N GLY A 140 -9.57 -10.44 10.89
CA GLY A 140 -9.84 -9.11 10.32
C GLY A 140 -8.62 -8.45 9.68
N ALA A 141 -7.49 -9.16 9.53
CA ALA A 141 -6.31 -8.61 8.87
C ALA A 141 -6.60 -8.32 7.40
N LEU A 142 -6.03 -7.23 6.89
CA LEU A 142 -6.08 -6.91 5.46
C LEU A 142 -5.18 -7.89 4.70
N VAL A 143 -5.75 -8.57 3.70
CA VAL A 143 -5.06 -9.57 2.89
C VAL A 143 -4.76 -9.04 1.50
N ARG A 144 -5.75 -8.35 0.90
CA ARG A 144 -5.64 -7.81 -0.46
C ARG A 144 -6.49 -6.57 -0.62
N VAL A 145 -6.02 -5.70 -1.47
CA VAL A 145 -6.77 -4.58 -2.03
C VAL A 145 -6.67 -4.64 -3.54
N GLU A 146 -7.77 -4.42 -4.23
CA GLU A 146 -7.77 -4.27 -5.69
C GLU A 146 -8.67 -3.11 -6.09
N GLY A 147 -8.31 -2.42 -7.14
CA GLY A 147 -9.15 -1.33 -7.59
C GLY A 147 -8.55 -0.45 -8.67
N ARG A 148 -9.26 0.66 -8.86
CA ARG A 148 -8.90 1.71 -9.82
C ARG A 148 -8.80 3.04 -9.10
N ALA A 149 -7.70 3.77 -9.33
CA ALA A 149 -7.53 5.13 -8.81
C ALA A 149 -8.64 6.07 -9.34
N ILE A 150 -9.17 6.94 -8.46
CA ILE A 150 -10.24 7.88 -8.83
C ILE A 150 -9.70 9.10 -9.55
N ARG A 151 -8.48 9.50 -9.22
CA ARG A 151 -7.77 10.62 -9.86
C ARG A 151 -6.36 10.18 -10.23
N SER A 152 -5.98 10.49 -11.44
CA SER A 152 -4.60 10.30 -11.90
C SER A 152 -3.69 11.39 -11.34
N PRO A 153 -2.47 11.06 -10.94
CA PRO A 153 -1.50 12.02 -10.41
C PRO A 153 -0.94 12.96 -11.49
N SER A 154 -1.17 12.67 -12.76
CA SER A 154 -0.67 13.44 -13.89
C SER A 154 -1.67 13.45 -15.05
N LEU A 155 -1.68 14.53 -15.84
CA LEU A 155 -2.45 14.65 -17.09
C LEU A 155 -2.03 13.62 -18.16
N PHE A 156 -0.84 13.06 -18.03
CA PHE A 156 -0.31 12.02 -18.94
C PHE A 156 -0.77 10.61 -18.59
N ILE A 157 -1.26 10.38 -17.39
CA ILE A 157 -1.79 9.10 -16.91
C ILE A 157 -3.30 9.11 -17.10
N LYS A 158 -3.80 8.18 -17.91
CA LYS A 158 -5.24 8.04 -18.18
C LYS A 158 -5.94 7.25 -17.08
N GLN A 159 -5.34 6.14 -16.66
CA GLN A 159 -5.92 5.19 -15.72
C GLN A 159 -4.85 4.42 -14.98
N ILE A 160 -5.10 4.10 -13.72
CA ILE A 160 -4.30 3.20 -12.88
C ILE A 160 -5.24 2.14 -12.31
N GLU A 161 -4.99 0.89 -12.64
CA GLU A 161 -5.57 -0.28 -11.98
C GLU A 161 -4.50 -0.99 -11.19
N PHE A 162 -4.85 -1.53 -10.02
CA PHE A 162 -3.86 -2.15 -9.16
C PHE A 162 -4.46 -3.29 -8.33
N ASN A 163 -3.57 -4.23 -7.98
CA ASN A 163 -3.73 -5.24 -6.95
C ASN A 163 -2.61 -5.10 -5.95
N GLN A 164 -2.92 -5.20 -4.67
CA GLN A 164 -1.95 -5.09 -3.59
C GLN A 164 -2.21 -6.17 -2.55
N ASP A 165 -1.24 -7.04 -2.36
CA ASP A 165 -1.27 -8.10 -1.35
C ASP A 165 -0.54 -7.65 -0.09
N TYR A 166 -1.03 -8.12 1.06
CA TYR A 166 -0.55 -7.74 2.38
C TYR A 166 -0.18 -8.96 3.22
N ALA A 167 0.76 -8.77 4.14
CA ALA A 167 1.11 -9.74 5.16
C ALA A 167 1.31 -9.05 6.52
N ASP A 168 1.04 -9.80 7.58
CA ASP A 168 1.33 -9.37 8.94
C ASP A 168 2.82 -9.64 9.26
N VAL A 169 3.47 -8.64 9.85
CA VAL A 169 4.82 -8.74 10.42
C VAL A 169 4.75 -8.24 11.85
N GLY A 170 4.74 -9.17 12.81
CA GLY A 170 4.43 -8.85 14.19
C GLY A 170 2.99 -8.33 14.34
N ALA A 171 2.85 -7.16 14.94
CA ALA A 171 1.56 -6.51 15.15
C ALA A 171 1.08 -5.67 13.95
N PHE A 172 1.89 -5.49 12.94
CA PHE A 172 1.65 -4.56 11.83
C PHE A 172 1.36 -5.30 10.53
N THR A 173 0.56 -4.69 9.67
CA THR A 173 0.23 -5.22 8.34
C THR A 173 0.94 -4.38 7.27
N PHE A 174 1.71 -5.03 6.41
CA PHE A 174 2.48 -4.36 5.35
C PHE A 174 2.14 -4.90 3.96
N PRO A 175 2.24 -4.06 2.91
CA PRO A 175 2.16 -4.54 1.54
C PRO A 175 3.39 -5.40 1.23
N VAL A 176 3.17 -6.53 0.55
CA VAL A 176 4.27 -7.45 0.15
C VAL A 176 4.40 -7.55 -1.36
N HIS A 177 3.31 -7.34 -2.10
CA HIS A 177 3.33 -7.26 -3.55
C HIS A 177 2.30 -6.25 -4.03
N ILE A 178 2.70 -5.40 -4.95
CA ILE A 178 1.84 -4.42 -5.62
C ILE A 178 2.03 -4.59 -7.11
N ARG A 179 0.97 -4.92 -7.83
CA ARG A 179 0.94 -4.90 -9.28
C ARG A 179 0.02 -3.79 -9.77
N SER A 180 0.55 -2.94 -10.62
CA SER A 180 -0.21 -1.83 -11.22
C SER A 180 -0.12 -1.87 -12.73
N GLU A 181 -1.26 -1.67 -13.40
CA GLU A 181 -1.33 -1.40 -14.82
C GLU A 181 -1.71 0.07 -15.03
N VAL A 182 -0.85 0.76 -15.74
CA VAL A 182 -0.98 2.20 -15.97
C VAL A 182 -1.09 2.46 -17.47
N SER A 183 -2.20 3.07 -17.89
CA SER A 183 -2.34 3.56 -19.26
C SER A 183 -1.88 5.02 -19.32
N THR A 184 -0.90 5.30 -20.19
CA THR A 184 -0.35 6.63 -20.36
C THR A 184 -0.64 7.19 -21.76
N ARG A 185 -0.41 8.49 -21.96
CA ARG A 185 -0.55 9.15 -23.27
C ARG A 185 0.75 9.18 -24.07
N ILE A 186 1.89 8.90 -23.44
CA ILE A 186 3.22 9.08 -24.02
C ILE A 186 3.85 7.72 -24.35
N VAL A 187 3.87 6.80 -23.38
CA VAL A 187 4.55 5.51 -23.51
C VAL A 187 3.58 4.33 -23.64
N GLY A 188 2.29 4.61 -23.83
CA GLY A 188 1.28 3.55 -23.91
C GLY A 188 1.03 2.88 -22.57
N ARG A 189 1.11 1.57 -22.52
CA ARG A 189 0.89 0.75 -21.31
C ARG A 189 2.19 0.59 -20.52
N ALA A 190 2.10 0.74 -19.20
CA ALA A 190 3.17 0.39 -18.28
C ALA A 190 2.63 -0.61 -17.25
N ILE A 191 3.42 -1.64 -16.97
CA ILE A 191 3.18 -2.64 -15.93
C ILE A 191 4.23 -2.44 -14.86
N VAL A 192 3.82 -2.31 -13.62
CA VAL A 192 4.71 -2.10 -12.47
C VAL A 192 4.42 -3.15 -11.43
N ASP A 193 5.40 -3.98 -11.12
CA ASP A 193 5.36 -4.92 -10.01
C ASP A 193 6.36 -4.46 -8.93
N ILE A 194 5.91 -4.32 -7.69
CA ILE A 194 6.72 -3.96 -6.54
C ILE A 194 6.64 -5.07 -5.51
N TYR A 195 7.77 -5.68 -5.20
CA TYR A 195 7.90 -6.69 -4.15
C TYR A 195 8.61 -6.09 -2.96
N GLN A 196 8.04 -6.31 -1.77
CA GLN A 196 8.59 -5.81 -0.52
C GLN A 196 8.73 -6.97 0.47
N SER A 197 9.92 -7.08 1.08
CA SER A 197 10.26 -8.15 2.02
C SER A 197 11.13 -7.62 3.17
N ASP A 198 11.48 -8.52 4.08
CA ASP A 198 12.42 -8.27 5.17
C ASP A 198 12.04 -7.05 6.03
N TYR A 199 10.74 -6.87 6.26
CA TYR A 199 10.25 -5.80 7.09
C TYR A 199 10.79 -5.87 8.52
N GLN A 200 11.33 -4.77 9.01
CA GLN A 200 11.82 -4.60 10.37
C GLN A 200 11.10 -3.42 11.03
N PRO A 201 9.87 -3.63 11.54
CA PRO A 201 9.12 -2.57 12.18
C PRO A 201 9.65 -2.25 13.58
N VAL A 202 9.56 -0.98 13.94
CA VAL A 202 9.84 -0.46 15.29
C VAL A 202 8.54 0.13 15.83
N ALA A 203 8.08 -0.40 16.96
CA ALA A 203 6.90 0.10 17.67
C ALA A 203 7.29 1.14 18.72
N SER A 204 6.36 2.04 19.04
CA SER A 204 6.47 2.89 20.22
C SER A 204 6.43 2.02 21.49
N THR A 205 7.43 2.14 22.34
CA THR A 205 7.42 1.49 23.65
C THR A 205 6.50 2.29 24.55
N THR A 206 5.26 1.80 24.76
CA THR A 206 4.40 2.34 25.81
C THR A 206 5.05 1.93 27.16
N GLN A 207 5.80 2.82 27.78
CA GLN A 207 6.20 2.63 29.19
C GLN A 207 4.92 2.65 30.02
N THR A 208 4.49 1.48 30.46
CA THR A 208 3.52 1.36 31.55
C THR A 208 4.19 2.00 32.76
N ALA A 209 3.81 3.22 33.09
CA ALA A 209 4.26 3.88 34.31
C ALA A 209 3.83 3.00 35.50
N GLN A 210 4.77 2.25 36.05
CA GLN A 210 4.59 1.64 37.37
C GLN A 210 4.51 2.79 38.36
N THR A 211 3.31 3.06 38.87
CA THR A 211 3.10 3.94 40.00
C THR A 211 3.85 3.35 41.19
N PRO A 212 4.83 4.05 41.81
CA PRO A 212 5.45 3.55 43.02
C PRO A 212 4.37 3.53 44.10
N LYS A 213 4.12 2.37 44.66
CA LYS A 213 3.37 2.25 45.93
C LYS A 213 4.21 2.88 47.02
N ILE A 214 3.71 3.95 47.60
CA ILE A 214 4.15 4.50 48.90
C ILE A 214 3.51 3.63 50.00
#